data_17f5e965b85bf1c395e2a53fd05ac0d3
#
_entry.id   17f5e965b85bf1c395e2a53fd05ac0d3
#
_cell.length_a   1.000
_cell.length_b   1.000
_cell.length_c   1.000
_cell.angle_alpha   90.00
_cell.angle_beta   90.00
_cell.angle_gamma   90.00
#
_symmetry.space_group_name_H-M   'P 1'
#
loop_
_entity.id
_entity.type
_entity.pdbx_description
1 polymer ?
#
loop_
_entity_poly.entity_id
_entity_poly.type
_entity_poly.pdbx_seq_one_letter_code
_entity_poly.pdbx_strand_id
1 'polypeptide(L)'
;MLFRSVNKLNLSLMSPINNSRTQTAFTVSIDSKNGISTGISAHDRALTIKTAIKKNVSQKDIVSPGHVFPLVSKNGGVLVRAGHTEASVDVSKLSKCGSSGVICEIMNDDGTMARGKQLFNFTKKHKLKLGKINDLIAYRLNREKLIKLKKSSIIKIKKQNYNIKIFENLLDGSENFALIKGNLKKNNNPRVRVISSNIVKNYLMGEKLPNSFNQTIEHFKNHKDCVLIFVRDSNLKSVSETLRGYKSKKFYKN
;
A
#
# COMPACT_ATOMS: atom_id res chain seq x y z
N MET A 1 -3.23 -7.00 -17.60
CA MET A 1 -3.16 -5.55 -17.87
C MET A 1 -3.61 -4.81 -16.64
N LEU A 2 -2.97 -3.69 -16.27
CA LEU A 2 -3.12 -3.06 -14.97
C LEU A 2 -3.67 -1.66 -15.12
N PHE A 3 -4.76 -1.33 -14.43
CA PHE A 3 -5.43 -0.05 -14.56
C PHE A 3 -5.66 0.65 -13.22
N ARG A 4 -5.40 1.95 -13.21
CA ARG A 4 -6.01 2.86 -12.26
C ARG A 4 -7.41 3.35 -12.75
N SER A 5 -7.74 3.11 -14.01
CA SER A 5 -8.91 3.69 -14.69
C SER A 5 -10.06 2.69 -14.91
N VAL A 6 -10.14 1.61 -14.12
CA VAL A 6 -11.26 0.65 -14.19
C VAL A 6 -12.61 1.36 -14.06
N ASN A 7 -12.66 2.41 -13.21
CA ASN A 7 -13.87 3.21 -13.03
C ASN A 7 -14.32 3.93 -14.31
N LYS A 8 -13.40 4.35 -15.21
CA LYS A 8 -13.77 4.99 -16.48
C LYS A 8 -14.41 4.02 -17.47
N LEU A 9 -14.01 2.75 -17.39
CA LEU A 9 -14.55 1.69 -18.25
C LEU A 9 -15.74 0.98 -17.61
N ASN A 10 -16.12 1.34 -16.38
CA ASN A 10 -17.18 0.71 -15.59
C ASN A 10 -17.07 -0.83 -15.55
N LEU A 11 -15.85 -1.33 -15.36
CA LEU A 11 -15.60 -2.77 -15.30
C LEU A 11 -15.87 -3.28 -13.89
N SER A 12 -16.73 -4.28 -13.78
CA SER A 12 -16.96 -5.02 -12.54
C SER A 12 -15.78 -5.98 -12.24
N LEU A 13 -15.62 -6.32 -10.97
CA LEU A 13 -14.74 -7.44 -10.60
C LEU A 13 -15.31 -8.76 -11.15
N MET A 14 -14.42 -9.64 -11.57
CA MET A 14 -14.78 -10.97 -12.11
C MET A 14 -15.53 -11.82 -11.08
N SER A 15 -15.20 -11.66 -9.81
CA SER A 15 -15.88 -12.33 -8.71
C SER A 15 -16.15 -11.34 -7.58
N PRO A 16 -17.37 -11.33 -7.01
CA PRO A 16 -17.70 -10.52 -5.84
C PRO A 16 -16.93 -10.96 -4.59
N ILE A 17 -16.59 -12.25 -4.51
CA ILE A 17 -15.79 -12.83 -3.41
C ILE A 17 -14.48 -13.34 -4.00
N ASN A 18 -13.36 -12.71 -3.59
CA ASN A 18 -12.03 -13.11 -4.04
C ASN A 18 -11.34 -13.98 -2.99
N ASN A 19 -11.41 -15.29 -3.19
CA ASN A 19 -10.76 -16.30 -2.33
C ASN A 19 -9.36 -16.69 -2.81
N SER A 20 -8.80 -16.00 -3.85
CA SER A 20 -7.48 -16.33 -4.35
C SER A 20 -6.41 -16.03 -3.29
N ARG A 21 -5.36 -16.86 -3.24
CA ARG A 21 -4.24 -16.72 -2.29
C ARG A 21 -3.61 -15.32 -2.31
N THR A 22 -3.51 -14.73 -3.47
CA THR A 22 -2.87 -13.42 -3.69
C THR A 22 -3.86 -12.27 -3.67
N GLN A 23 -5.17 -12.55 -3.61
CA GLN A 23 -6.25 -11.56 -3.67
C GLN A 23 -6.10 -10.56 -4.84
N THR A 24 -5.58 -11.03 -5.97
CA THR A 24 -5.43 -10.20 -7.17
C THR A 24 -6.82 -9.83 -7.70
N ALA A 25 -7.07 -8.54 -7.85
CA ALA A 25 -8.38 -8.03 -8.26
C ALA A 25 -8.53 -8.08 -9.80
N PHE A 26 -8.97 -9.22 -10.31
CA PHE A 26 -9.34 -9.37 -11.71
C PHE A 26 -10.69 -8.69 -11.99
N THR A 27 -10.77 -7.96 -13.10
CA THR A 27 -12.05 -7.51 -13.64
C THR A 27 -12.55 -8.50 -14.69
N VAL A 28 -13.78 -8.29 -15.17
CA VAL A 28 -14.27 -8.97 -16.38
C VAL A 28 -13.29 -8.73 -17.53
N SER A 29 -13.16 -9.75 -18.39
CA SER A 29 -12.29 -9.66 -19.59
C SER A 29 -12.88 -8.72 -20.63
N ILE A 30 -12.03 -8.11 -21.44
CA ILE A 30 -12.42 -7.13 -22.45
C ILE A 30 -11.73 -7.38 -23.79
N ASP A 31 -12.36 -6.87 -24.86
CA ASP A 31 -11.76 -6.66 -26.15
C ASP A 31 -12.07 -5.25 -26.67
N SER A 32 -11.28 -4.75 -27.63
CA SER A 32 -11.62 -3.52 -28.37
C SER A 32 -12.89 -3.76 -29.18
N LYS A 33 -13.83 -2.82 -29.18
CA LYS A 33 -15.06 -2.94 -29.98
C LYS A 33 -14.79 -2.93 -31.47
N ASN A 34 -13.78 -2.20 -31.90
CA ASN A 34 -13.46 -2.00 -33.31
C ASN A 34 -11.98 -2.36 -33.59
N GLY A 35 -11.71 -2.76 -34.83
CA GLY A 35 -10.36 -2.94 -35.35
C GLY A 35 -9.68 -4.25 -34.97
N ILE A 36 -10.39 -5.18 -34.35
CA ILE A 36 -9.94 -6.54 -34.06
C ILE A 36 -10.64 -7.56 -34.95
N SER A 37 -10.04 -8.74 -35.07
CA SER A 37 -10.66 -9.91 -35.73
C SER A 37 -11.35 -10.79 -34.66
N THR A 38 -10.64 -11.79 -34.16
CA THR A 38 -11.15 -12.68 -33.10
C THR A 38 -10.85 -12.21 -31.67
N GLY A 39 -9.98 -11.22 -31.51
CA GLY A 39 -9.54 -10.68 -30.22
C GLY A 39 -8.33 -11.38 -29.59
N ILE A 40 -8.04 -12.63 -29.98
CA ILE A 40 -7.01 -13.45 -29.32
C ILE A 40 -5.58 -13.22 -29.85
N SER A 41 -5.43 -12.74 -31.08
CA SER A 41 -4.10 -12.52 -31.66
C SER A 41 -3.28 -11.52 -30.85
N ALA A 42 -1.96 -11.56 -30.94
CA ALA A 42 -1.09 -10.59 -30.29
C ALA A 42 -1.42 -9.16 -30.75
N HIS A 43 -1.75 -8.99 -32.02
CA HIS A 43 -2.17 -7.71 -32.58
C HIS A 43 -3.48 -7.22 -31.97
N ASP A 44 -4.52 -8.06 -31.92
CA ASP A 44 -5.83 -7.71 -31.37
C ASP A 44 -5.76 -7.36 -29.89
N ARG A 45 -5.01 -8.17 -29.11
CA ARG A 45 -4.77 -7.86 -27.69
C ARG A 45 -4.00 -6.56 -27.49
N ALA A 46 -3.01 -6.28 -28.33
CA ALA A 46 -2.28 -5.02 -28.28
C ALA A 46 -3.19 -3.83 -28.61
N LEU A 47 -4.09 -3.97 -29.59
CA LEU A 47 -5.07 -2.95 -29.93
C LEU A 47 -6.08 -2.74 -28.80
N THR A 48 -6.58 -3.82 -28.20
CA THR A 48 -7.46 -3.76 -27.02
C THR A 48 -6.80 -3.00 -25.88
N ILE A 49 -5.54 -3.31 -25.58
CA ILE A 49 -4.77 -2.63 -24.54
C ILE A 49 -4.60 -1.14 -24.87
N LYS A 50 -4.19 -0.81 -26.08
CA LYS A 50 -4.04 0.58 -26.56
C LYS A 50 -5.36 1.36 -26.45
N THR A 51 -6.47 0.73 -26.83
CA THR A 51 -7.81 1.35 -26.72
C THR A 51 -8.16 1.61 -25.26
N ALA A 52 -8.00 0.63 -24.41
CA ALA A 52 -8.39 0.72 -23.01
C ALA A 52 -7.57 1.74 -22.19
N ILE A 53 -6.35 2.12 -22.62
CA ILE A 53 -5.52 3.13 -21.94
C ILE A 53 -5.64 4.54 -22.53
N LYS A 54 -6.44 4.75 -23.57
CA LYS A 54 -6.65 6.09 -24.14
C LYS A 54 -7.15 7.06 -23.09
N LYS A 55 -6.73 8.31 -23.20
CA LYS A 55 -7.12 9.38 -22.24
C LYS A 55 -8.64 9.58 -22.18
N ASN A 56 -9.30 9.50 -23.34
CA ASN A 56 -10.74 9.73 -23.51
C ASN A 56 -11.51 8.43 -23.78
N VAL A 57 -11.02 7.28 -23.26
CA VAL A 57 -11.71 6.00 -23.39
C VAL A 57 -13.03 6.01 -22.62
N SER A 58 -14.03 5.37 -23.19
CA SER A 58 -15.34 5.13 -22.61
C SER A 58 -15.73 3.65 -22.68
N GLN A 59 -16.79 3.28 -21.97
CA GLN A 59 -17.34 1.92 -22.04
C GLN A 59 -17.77 1.52 -23.48
N LYS A 60 -18.10 2.50 -24.33
CA LYS A 60 -18.54 2.27 -25.71
C LYS A 60 -17.40 1.79 -26.63
N ASP A 61 -16.14 1.94 -26.20
CA ASP A 61 -14.94 1.59 -27.00
C ASP A 61 -14.49 0.14 -26.80
N ILE A 62 -15.10 -0.55 -25.82
CA ILE A 62 -14.76 -1.92 -25.46
C ILE A 62 -15.99 -2.82 -25.42
N VAL A 63 -15.77 -4.12 -25.50
CA VAL A 63 -16.77 -5.17 -25.30
C VAL A 63 -16.31 -6.14 -24.22
N SER A 64 -17.23 -6.82 -23.59
CA SER A 64 -17.00 -7.87 -22.59
C SER A 64 -18.03 -8.99 -22.80
N PRO A 65 -17.65 -10.26 -22.71
CA PRO A 65 -16.30 -10.79 -22.44
C PRO A 65 -15.31 -10.59 -23.58
N GLY A 66 -14.01 -10.76 -23.34
CA GLY A 66 -12.93 -10.66 -24.33
C GLY A 66 -11.68 -11.45 -23.90
N HIS A 67 -10.52 -11.13 -24.50
CA HIS A 67 -9.28 -11.87 -24.34
C HIS A 67 -8.21 -11.15 -23.51
N VAL A 68 -8.46 -9.91 -23.09
CA VAL A 68 -7.58 -9.14 -22.20
C VAL A 68 -8.22 -9.05 -20.83
N PHE A 69 -7.47 -9.39 -19.78
CA PHE A 69 -7.92 -9.40 -18.39
C PHE A 69 -7.34 -8.19 -17.63
N PRO A 70 -8.09 -7.11 -17.44
CA PRO A 70 -7.64 -6.00 -16.62
C PRO A 70 -7.55 -6.39 -15.14
N LEU A 71 -6.53 -5.83 -14.45
CA LEU A 71 -6.32 -6.00 -13.01
C LEU A 71 -6.36 -4.63 -12.33
N VAL A 72 -6.93 -4.59 -11.13
CA VAL A 72 -6.99 -3.37 -10.32
C VAL A 72 -5.83 -3.37 -9.33
N SER A 73 -4.94 -2.39 -9.44
CA SER A 73 -3.88 -2.17 -8.45
C SER A 73 -4.43 -1.44 -7.21
N LYS A 74 -3.91 -1.77 -6.03
CA LYS A 74 -4.23 -1.04 -4.80
C LYS A 74 -3.71 0.40 -4.85
N ASN A 75 -4.49 1.35 -4.32
CA ASN A 75 -3.99 2.70 -4.07
C ASN A 75 -2.80 2.62 -3.11
N GLY A 76 -1.75 3.42 -3.37
CA GLY A 76 -0.49 3.32 -2.64
C GLY A 76 0.52 2.34 -3.25
N GLY A 77 0.11 1.51 -4.23
CA GLY A 77 1.02 0.63 -4.98
C GLY A 77 1.72 -0.39 -4.10
N VAL A 78 3.02 -0.64 -4.38
CA VAL A 78 3.82 -1.64 -3.64
C VAL A 78 3.98 -1.34 -2.15
N LEU A 79 3.73 -0.10 -1.70
CA LEU A 79 3.76 0.25 -0.29
C LEU A 79 2.53 -0.26 0.49
N VAL A 80 1.45 -0.60 -0.21
CA VAL A 80 0.23 -1.17 0.38
C VAL A 80 0.13 -2.66 0.11
N ARG A 81 0.52 -3.11 -1.09
CA ARG A 81 0.53 -4.51 -1.48
C ARG A 81 1.78 -4.81 -2.32
N ALA A 82 2.68 -5.62 -1.79
CA ALA A 82 3.92 -6.03 -2.44
C ALA A 82 3.67 -7.05 -3.57
N GLY A 83 2.89 -6.65 -4.58
CA GLY A 83 2.50 -7.50 -5.72
C GLY A 83 3.04 -6.97 -7.06
N HIS A 84 3.18 -7.87 -8.05
CA HIS A 84 3.60 -7.50 -9.41
C HIS A 84 2.61 -6.55 -10.09
N THR A 85 1.33 -6.65 -9.75
CA THR A 85 0.27 -5.72 -10.19
C THR A 85 0.61 -4.30 -9.81
N GLU A 86 0.90 -4.07 -8.53
CA GLU A 86 1.26 -2.78 -7.98
C GLU A 86 2.61 -2.30 -8.51
N ALA A 87 3.59 -3.22 -8.56
CA ALA A 87 4.94 -2.91 -9.06
C ALA A 87 4.92 -2.40 -10.50
N SER A 88 4.16 -3.03 -11.39
CA SER A 88 4.04 -2.62 -12.79
C SER A 88 3.46 -1.20 -12.92
N VAL A 89 2.41 -0.87 -12.17
CA VAL A 89 1.82 0.46 -12.16
C VAL A 89 2.78 1.50 -11.57
N ASP A 90 3.49 1.16 -10.50
CA ASP A 90 4.44 2.08 -9.86
C ASP A 90 5.64 2.37 -10.76
N VAL A 91 6.22 1.35 -11.40
CA VAL A 91 7.30 1.53 -12.38
C VAL A 91 6.83 2.41 -13.55
N SER A 92 5.62 2.16 -14.07
CA SER A 92 5.04 2.98 -15.15
C SER A 92 4.90 4.45 -14.74
N LYS A 93 4.44 4.73 -13.51
CA LYS A 93 4.33 6.09 -12.98
C LYS A 93 5.70 6.75 -12.75
N LEU A 94 6.63 6.05 -12.14
CA LEU A 94 7.97 6.55 -11.83
C LEU A 94 8.75 6.86 -13.11
N SER A 95 8.55 6.07 -14.17
CA SER A 95 9.13 6.31 -15.50
C SER A 95 8.34 7.33 -16.34
N LYS A 96 7.27 7.94 -15.80
CA LYS A 96 6.40 8.91 -16.48
C LYS A 96 5.70 8.36 -17.72
N CYS A 97 5.55 7.03 -17.82
CA CYS A 97 4.87 6.34 -18.92
C CYS A 97 3.34 6.20 -18.71
N GLY A 98 2.80 6.78 -17.63
CA GLY A 98 1.38 6.70 -17.30
C GLY A 98 1.12 5.89 -16.04
N SER A 99 -0.11 5.38 -15.88
CA SER A 99 -0.54 4.63 -14.70
C SER A 99 -1.07 3.23 -15.04
N SER A 100 -0.59 2.68 -16.14
CA SER A 100 -0.98 1.36 -16.63
C SER A 100 0.26 0.60 -17.05
N GLY A 101 0.24 -0.72 -16.89
CA GLY A 101 1.31 -1.61 -17.34
C GLY A 101 0.75 -2.91 -17.88
N VAL A 102 1.57 -3.63 -18.63
CA VAL A 102 1.27 -4.99 -19.10
C VAL A 102 2.23 -5.92 -18.40
N ILE A 103 1.72 -7.00 -17.85
CA ILE A 103 2.52 -8.05 -17.23
C ILE A 103 2.23 -9.38 -17.92
N CYS A 104 3.25 -10.21 -18.00
CA CYS A 104 3.18 -11.58 -18.49
C CYS A 104 4.16 -12.42 -17.67
N GLU A 105 3.73 -13.56 -17.24
CA GLU A 105 4.56 -14.53 -16.55
C GLU A 105 5.59 -15.13 -17.50
N ILE A 106 6.80 -15.38 -16.98
CA ILE A 106 7.87 -16.07 -17.73
C ILE A 106 7.84 -17.54 -17.34
N MET A 107 7.52 -18.39 -18.29
CA MET A 107 7.53 -19.84 -18.15
C MET A 107 8.79 -20.45 -18.78
N ASN A 108 9.25 -21.56 -18.23
CA ASN A 108 10.23 -22.43 -18.85
C ASN A 108 9.58 -23.27 -19.97
N ASP A 109 10.40 -23.87 -20.83
CA ASP A 109 9.93 -24.69 -21.96
C ASP A 109 9.16 -25.94 -21.50
N ASP A 110 9.40 -26.41 -20.28
CA ASP A 110 8.69 -27.51 -19.63
C ASP A 110 7.32 -27.10 -19.03
N GLY A 111 6.90 -25.84 -19.18
CA GLY A 111 5.67 -25.29 -18.64
C GLY A 111 5.74 -24.85 -17.18
N THR A 112 6.84 -25.05 -16.49
CA THR A 112 7.03 -24.54 -15.12
C THR A 112 7.35 -23.06 -15.10
N MET A 113 7.09 -22.39 -13.96
CA MET A 113 7.38 -20.96 -13.82
C MET A 113 8.87 -20.71 -13.64
N ALA A 114 9.45 -19.83 -14.45
CA ALA A 114 10.84 -19.43 -14.32
C ALA A 114 11.11 -18.71 -12.97
N ARG A 115 12.19 -19.10 -12.27
CA ARG A 115 12.54 -18.56 -10.96
C ARG A 115 14.05 -18.41 -10.78
N GLY A 116 14.47 -17.51 -9.91
CA GLY A 116 15.86 -17.34 -9.49
C GLY A 116 16.83 -17.24 -10.66
N LYS A 117 17.76 -18.20 -10.79
CA LYS A 117 18.77 -18.24 -11.86
C LYS A 117 18.17 -18.29 -13.28
N GLN A 118 17.02 -18.92 -13.45
CA GLN A 118 16.34 -18.99 -14.76
C GLN A 118 15.92 -17.60 -15.24
N LEU A 119 15.38 -16.75 -14.35
CA LEU A 119 15.07 -15.35 -14.66
C LEU A 119 16.32 -14.54 -15.00
N PHE A 120 17.43 -14.74 -14.27
CA PHE A 120 18.72 -14.12 -14.60
C PHE A 120 19.18 -14.47 -16.02
N ASN A 121 19.14 -15.75 -16.36
CA ASN A 121 19.54 -16.23 -17.68
C ASN A 121 18.63 -15.67 -18.77
N PHE A 122 17.31 -15.66 -18.51
CA PHE A 122 16.33 -15.09 -19.42
C PHE A 122 16.58 -13.60 -19.69
N THR A 123 16.76 -12.81 -18.63
CA THR A 123 17.02 -11.37 -18.76
C THR A 123 18.32 -11.09 -19.49
N LYS A 124 19.37 -11.89 -19.25
CA LYS A 124 20.66 -11.78 -19.97
C LYS A 124 20.51 -12.11 -21.45
N LYS A 125 19.83 -13.23 -21.76
CA LYS A 125 19.56 -13.67 -23.14
C LYS A 125 18.79 -12.62 -23.94
N HIS A 126 17.78 -12.00 -23.32
CA HIS A 126 16.88 -11.06 -23.98
C HIS A 126 17.24 -9.58 -23.71
N LYS A 127 18.39 -9.30 -23.10
CA LYS A 127 18.86 -7.94 -22.75
C LYS A 127 17.80 -7.12 -21.95
N LEU A 128 17.08 -7.79 -21.05
CA LEU A 128 16.06 -7.16 -20.21
C LEU A 128 16.65 -6.68 -18.88
N LYS A 129 16.01 -5.70 -18.26
CA LYS A 129 16.35 -5.27 -16.91
C LYS A 129 15.63 -6.15 -15.89
N LEU A 130 16.29 -6.44 -14.78
CA LEU A 130 15.75 -7.19 -13.66
C LEU A 130 15.62 -6.27 -12.45
N GLY A 131 14.46 -6.27 -11.81
CA GLY A 131 14.19 -5.55 -10.58
C GLY A 131 13.52 -6.44 -9.54
N LYS A 132 13.65 -6.09 -8.27
CA LYS A 132 12.95 -6.74 -7.15
C LYS A 132 11.92 -5.78 -6.57
N ILE A 133 10.76 -6.31 -6.17
CA ILE A 133 9.71 -5.50 -5.52
C ILE A 133 10.24 -4.85 -4.23
N ASN A 134 11.08 -5.54 -3.46
CA ASN A 134 11.68 -4.98 -2.25
C ASN A 134 12.56 -3.75 -2.53
N ASP A 135 13.30 -3.75 -3.63
CA ASP A 135 14.13 -2.60 -4.02
C ASP A 135 13.25 -1.42 -4.44
N LEU A 136 12.12 -1.69 -5.12
CA LEU A 136 11.14 -0.67 -5.47
C LEU A 136 10.46 -0.07 -4.23
N ILE A 137 10.13 -0.91 -3.24
CA ILE A 137 9.59 -0.45 -1.94
C ILE A 137 10.61 0.47 -1.27
N ALA A 138 11.86 0.04 -1.14
CA ALA A 138 12.93 0.82 -0.53
C ALA A 138 13.15 2.16 -1.27
N TYR A 139 13.15 2.12 -2.60
CA TYR A 139 13.26 3.31 -3.43
C TYR A 139 12.13 4.32 -3.15
N ARG A 140 10.87 3.86 -3.11
CA ARG A 140 9.71 4.72 -2.85
C ARG A 140 9.71 5.29 -1.44
N LEU A 141 10.02 4.45 -0.41
CA LEU A 141 10.12 4.90 0.98
C LEU A 141 11.17 6.00 1.18
N ASN A 142 12.29 5.93 0.44
CA ASN A 142 13.37 6.92 0.53
C ASN A 142 13.09 8.21 -0.28
N ARG A 143 12.21 8.18 -1.27
CA ARG A 143 12.00 9.29 -2.20
C ARG A 143 10.65 10.00 -2.04
N GLU A 144 9.64 9.32 -1.55
CA GLU A 144 8.28 9.86 -1.44
C GLU A 144 8.01 10.45 -0.05
N LYS A 145 7.35 11.58 0.00
CA LYS A 145 6.79 12.11 1.24
C LYS A 145 5.45 11.43 1.50
N LEU A 146 5.46 10.47 2.42
CA LEU A 146 4.28 9.65 2.74
C LEU A 146 3.40 10.25 3.84
N ILE A 147 3.86 11.34 4.47
CA ILE A 147 3.13 12.03 5.54
C ILE A 147 2.99 13.51 5.21
N LYS A 148 1.84 14.08 5.58
CA LYS A 148 1.54 15.52 5.42
C LYS A 148 1.12 16.10 6.76
N LEU A 149 1.75 17.22 7.17
CA LEU A 149 1.31 17.98 8.33
C LEU A 149 -0.06 18.62 8.03
N LYS A 150 -1.09 18.29 8.83
CA LYS A 150 -2.43 18.87 8.73
C LYS A 150 -2.64 20.05 9.66
N LYS A 151 -2.23 19.90 10.92
CA LYS A 151 -2.48 20.92 11.95
C LYS A 151 -1.34 20.94 12.97
N SER A 152 -1.07 22.11 13.51
CA SER A 152 -0.17 22.31 14.63
C SER A 152 -0.86 23.22 15.63
N SER A 153 -0.78 22.89 16.93
CA SER A 153 -1.41 23.64 18.00
C SER A 153 -0.62 23.43 19.30
N ILE A 154 -0.82 24.31 20.26
CA ILE A 154 -0.24 24.17 21.61
C ILE A 154 -1.32 23.58 22.51
N ILE A 155 -0.97 22.52 23.24
CA ILE A 155 -1.83 21.90 24.26
C ILE A 155 -1.09 21.83 25.60
N LYS A 156 -1.85 21.89 26.69
CA LYS A 156 -1.31 21.77 28.05
C LYS A 156 -1.61 20.40 28.62
N ILE A 157 -0.56 19.66 29.01
CA ILE A 157 -0.66 18.33 29.65
C ILE A 157 0.10 18.39 30.98
N LYS A 158 -0.56 18.06 32.10
CA LYS A 158 0.04 18.07 33.44
C LYS A 158 0.87 19.34 33.70
N LYS A 159 0.28 20.51 33.43
CA LYS A 159 0.87 21.85 33.61
C LYS A 159 2.05 22.20 32.66
N GLN A 160 2.38 21.35 31.69
CA GLN A 160 3.42 21.63 30.68
C GLN A 160 2.82 21.85 29.30
N ASN A 161 3.40 22.75 28.52
CA ASN A 161 2.99 23.03 27.15
C ASN A 161 3.70 22.08 26.18
N TYR A 162 2.94 21.51 25.27
CA TYR A 162 3.40 20.69 24.17
C TYR A 162 2.86 21.25 22.86
N ASN A 163 3.69 21.25 21.83
CA ASN A 163 3.21 21.48 20.47
C ASN A 163 2.70 20.15 19.93
N ILE A 164 1.39 20.03 19.73
CA ILE A 164 0.80 18.88 19.04
C ILE A 164 0.83 19.12 17.54
N LYS A 165 1.41 18.17 16.80
CA LYS A 165 1.39 18.16 15.35
C LYS A 165 0.62 16.94 14.85
N ILE A 166 -0.40 17.17 14.04
CA ILE A 166 -1.24 16.13 13.44
C ILE A 166 -0.77 15.92 12.01
N PHE A 167 -0.48 14.67 11.68
CA PHE A 167 -0.01 14.24 10.37
C PHE A 167 -1.00 13.26 9.75
N GLU A 168 -1.25 13.43 8.47
CA GLU A 168 -2.00 12.50 7.63
C GLU A 168 -1.02 11.56 6.92
N ASN A 169 -1.27 10.25 7.00
CA ASN A 169 -0.63 9.25 6.15
C ASN A 169 -1.29 9.27 4.77
N LEU A 170 -0.52 9.59 3.74
CA LEU A 170 -1.03 9.73 2.37
C LEU A 170 -1.36 8.39 1.68
N LEU A 171 -1.02 7.26 2.29
CA LEU A 171 -1.32 5.93 1.76
C LEU A 171 -2.74 5.47 2.12
N ASP A 172 -3.18 5.75 3.35
CA ASP A 172 -4.44 5.25 3.91
C ASP A 172 -5.35 6.33 4.49
N GLY A 173 -4.91 7.60 4.49
CA GLY A 173 -5.65 8.73 5.05
C GLY A 173 -5.69 8.76 6.58
N SER A 174 -5.00 7.85 7.27
CA SER A 174 -5.00 7.81 8.73
C SER A 174 -4.28 9.02 9.34
N GLU A 175 -4.81 9.48 10.48
CA GLU A 175 -4.19 10.56 11.23
C GLU A 175 -3.33 10.01 12.37
N ASN A 176 -2.10 10.49 12.41
CA ASN A 176 -1.13 10.25 13.47
C ASN A 176 -0.74 11.59 14.10
N PHE A 177 -0.25 11.60 15.31
CA PHE A 177 0.18 12.86 15.92
C PHE A 177 1.45 12.71 16.74
N ALA A 178 2.13 13.85 16.92
CA ALA A 178 3.30 13.96 17.77
C ALA A 178 3.10 15.08 18.81
N LEU A 179 3.49 14.83 20.04
CA LEU A 179 3.63 15.84 21.09
C LEU A 179 5.11 16.22 21.18
N ILE A 180 5.38 17.50 20.99
CA ILE A 180 6.76 18.04 20.98
C ILE A 180 6.91 19.02 22.12
N LYS A 181 7.92 18.82 22.97
CA LYS A 181 8.37 19.76 23.99
C LYS A 181 9.74 20.27 23.59
N GLY A 182 9.98 21.58 23.75
CA GLY A 182 11.27 22.21 23.46
C GLY A 182 11.49 22.55 21.97
N ASN A 183 12.75 22.75 21.57
CA ASN A 183 13.13 23.20 20.25
C ASN A 183 14.04 22.17 19.55
N LEU A 184 13.43 21.31 18.75
CA LEU A 184 14.13 20.24 18.03
C LEU A 184 15.18 20.73 17.00
N LYS A 185 15.10 21.99 16.54
CA LYS A 185 16.07 22.54 15.59
C LYS A 185 17.44 22.83 16.23
N LYS A 186 17.46 23.03 17.56
CA LYS A 186 18.67 23.34 18.32
C LYS A 186 19.30 22.12 19.00
N ASN A 187 18.63 20.98 19.00
CA ASN A 187 19.07 19.77 19.71
C ASN A 187 19.18 18.59 18.74
N ASN A 188 20.38 18.02 18.63
CA ASN A 188 20.65 16.87 17.78
C ASN A 188 20.21 15.53 18.41
N ASN A 189 19.92 15.49 19.72
CA ASN A 189 19.56 14.26 20.44
C ASN A 189 18.30 14.43 21.31
N PRO A 190 17.12 14.71 20.74
CA PRO A 190 15.88 14.77 21.52
C PRO A 190 15.52 13.37 22.04
N ARG A 191 14.85 13.31 23.20
CA ARG A 191 14.26 12.04 23.69
C ARG A 191 13.00 11.74 22.90
N VAL A 192 12.97 10.57 22.25
CA VAL A 192 11.86 10.15 21.38
C VAL A 192 11.22 8.89 21.95
N ARG A 193 9.90 8.89 22.02
CA ARG A 193 9.08 7.72 22.33
C ARG A 193 8.02 7.54 21.26
N VAL A 194 7.83 6.31 20.79
CA VAL A 194 6.74 5.95 19.86
C VAL A 194 5.76 5.05 20.62
N ILE A 195 4.48 5.36 20.52
CA ILE A 195 3.38 4.57 21.10
C ILE A 195 2.42 4.21 19.96
N SER A 196 2.13 2.92 19.80
CA SER A 196 1.05 2.42 18.94
C SER A 196 -0.22 2.28 19.80
N SER A 197 -1.34 2.86 19.34
CA SER A 197 -2.62 2.74 20.03
C SER A 197 -3.45 1.62 19.39
N ASN A 198 -3.91 0.68 20.23
CA ASN A 198 -4.84 -0.37 19.84
C ASN A 198 -6.11 -0.25 20.67
N ILE A 199 -7.24 0.05 20.01
CA ILE A 199 -8.53 0.31 20.66
C ILE A 199 -8.96 -0.86 21.55
N VAL A 200 -8.78 -2.10 21.09
CA VAL A 200 -9.22 -3.28 21.86
C VAL A 200 -8.42 -3.44 23.14
N LYS A 201 -7.09 -3.37 23.05
CA LYS A 201 -6.21 -3.47 24.22
C LYS A 201 -6.43 -2.33 25.19
N ASN A 202 -6.54 -1.11 24.66
CA ASN A 202 -6.56 0.10 25.46
C ASN A 202 -7.92 0.37 26.13
N TYR A 203 -9.03 0.02 25.46
CA TYR A 203 -10.37 0.37 25.93
C TYR A 203 -11.22 -0.83 26.40
N LEU A 204 -11.15 -1.98 25.69
CA LEU A 204 -12.00 -3.12 26.03
C LEU A 204 -11.34 -4.10 27.02
N MET A 205 -10.03 -4.26 26.96
CA MET A 205 -9.31 -5.20 27.83
C MET A 205 -8.77 -4.57 29.11
N GLY A 206 -9.08 -3.28 29.34
CA GLY A 206 -8.66 -2.58 30.56
C GLY A 206 -7.15 -2.47 30.71
N GLU A 207 -6.37 -2.81 29.67
CA GLU A 207 -4.99 -2.36 29.60
C GLU A 207 -5.09 -0.83 29.58
N LYS A 208 -5.07 -0.22 30.79
CA LYS A 208 -4.98 1.24 30.95
C LYS A 208 -4.03 1.73 29.89
N LEU A 209 -4.38 2.80 29.17
CA LEU A 209 -3.47 3.55 28.31
C LEU A 209 -2.12 3.42 28.96
N PRO A 210 -1.18 2.74 28.29
CA PRO A 210 -0.14 2.01 28.99
C PRO A 210 0.45 2.96 30.02
N ASN A 211 0.72 2.48 31.23
CA ASN A 211 1.52 3.22 32.21
C ASN A 211 2.66 3.96 31.52
N SER A 212 3.04 3.50 30.33
CA SER A 212 3.98 4.10 29.40
C SER A 212 3.64 5.54 28.99
N PHE A 213 2.36 5.95 28.79
CA PHE A 213 2.07 7.36 28.48
C PHE A 213 2.36 8.25 29.68
N ASN A 214 1.79 7.90 30.84
CA ASN A 214 2.01 8.66 32.05
C ASN A 214 3.48 8.64 32.47
N GLN A 215 4.14 7.49 32.41
CA GLN A 215 5.57 7.36 32.66
C GLN A 215 6.42 8.19 31.69
N THR A 216 6.04 8.23 30.41
CA THR A 216 6.75 9.05 29.40
C THR A 216 6.58 10.53 29.69
N ILE A 217 5.36 11.00 30.01
CA ILE A 217 5.12 12.40 30.37
C ILE A 217 5.88 12.79 31.64
N GLU A 218 5.94 11.91 32.67
CA GLU A 218 6.76 12.14 33.87
C GLU A 218 8.25 12.21 33.53
N HIS A 219 8.76 11.27 32.73
CA HIS A 219 10.14 11.29 32.27
C HIS A 219 10.47 12.56 31.47
N PHE A 220 9.55 13.03 30.62
CA PHE A 220 9.72 14.24 29.84
C PHE A 220 9.74 15.54 30.67
N LYS A 221 9.25 15.52 31.92
CA LYS A 221 9.38 16.68 32.81
C LYS A 221 10.84 17.10 32.99
N ASN A 222 11.72 16.12 33.14
CA ASN A 222 13.13 16.32 33.46
C ASN A 222 14.01 16.54 32.21
N HIS A 223 13.41 16.51 30.99
CA HIS A 223 14.15 16.69 29.75
C HIS A 223 13.64 17.91 28.98
N LYS A 224 14.56 18.65 28.37
CA LYS A 224 14.24 19.91 27.67
C LYS A 224 13.56 19.65 26.34
N ASP A 225 14.09 18.71 25.54
CA ASP A 225 13.67 18.46 24.17
C ASP A 225 13.19 17.02 24.02
N CYS A 226 11.89 16.85 23.81
CA CYS A 226 11.24 15.54 23.78
C CYS A 226 10.19 15.45 22.68
N VAL A 227 10.01 14.24 22.14
CA VAL A 227 8.99 13.92 21.16
C VAL A 227 8.27 12.63 21.55
N LEU A 228 6.96 12.69 21.70
CA LEU A 228 6.10 11.53 21.85
C LEU A 228 5.26 11.38 20.58
N ILE A 229 5.46 10.29 19.86
CA ILE A 229 4.77 10.00 18.59
C ILE A 229 3.69 8.95 18.87
N PHE A 230 2.45 9.27 18.49
CA PHE A 230 1.34 8.32 18.47
C PHE A 230 1.10 7.84 17.05
N VAL A 231 1.21 6.53 16.85
CA VAL A 231 0.90 5.87 15.59
C VAL A 231 -0.41 5.12 15.78
N ARG A 232 -1.40 5.44 14.94
CA ARG A 232 -2.66 4.73 14.93
C ARG A 232 -2.46 3.35 14.30
N ASP A 233 -3.06 2.32 14.89
CA ASP A 233 -3.13 1.01 14.27
C ASP A 233 -4.04 1.08 13.03
N SER A 234 -3.44 1.00 11.85
CA SER A 234 -4.13 1.06 10.56
C SER A 234 -4.63 -0.31 10.07
N ASN A 235 -4.36 -1.38 10.81
CA ASN A 235 -4.84 -2.71 10.48
C ASN A 235 -6.36 -2.80 10.65
N LEU A 236 -7.10 -2.90 9.55
CA LEU A 236 -8.56 -3.04 9.55
C LEU A 236 -9.07 -4.28 10.31
N LYS A 237 -8.21 -5.28 10.50
CA LYS A 237 -8.50 -6.51 11.24
C LYS A 237 -7.93 -6.52 12.66
N SER A 238 -7.37 -5.42 13.14
CA SER A 238 -6.70 -5.35 14.44
C SER A 238 -7.60 -5.77 15.61
N VAL A 239 -8.90 -5.48 15.53
CA VAL A 239 -9.89 -5.90 16.55
C VAL A 239 -10.00 -7.42 16.59
N SER A 240 -10.29 -8.06 15.46
CA SER A 240 -10.48 -9.52 15.39
C SER A 240 -9.19 -10.31 15.66
N GLU A 241 -8.05 -9.81 15.19
CA GLU A 241 -6.74 -10.43 15.43
C GLU A 241 -6.32 -10.33 16.90
N THR A 242 -6.55 -9.18 17.54
CA THR A 242 -6.30 -9.02 18.98
C THR A 242 -7.17 -9.95 19.82
N LEU A 243 -8.46 -10.09 19.46
CA LEU A 243 -9.38 -11.01 20.15
C LEU A 243 -8.98 -12.48 19.98
N ARG A 244 -8.53 -12.88 18.79
CA ARG A 244 -8.01 -14.24 18.54
C ARG A 244 -6.79 -14.52 19.40
N GLY A 245 -5.81 -13.59 19.43
CA GLY A 245 -4.62 -13.73 20.25
C GLY A 245 -4.92 -13.78 21.75
N TYR A 246 -5.96 -13.09 22.21
CA TYR A 246 -6.41 -13.16 23.60
C TYR A 246 -7.04 -14.51 23.97
N LYS A 247 -7.89 -15.07 23.10
CA LYS A 247 -8.49 -16.40 23.31
C LYS A 247 -7.42 -17.49 23.32
N SER A 248 -6.43 -17.45 22.42
CA SER A 248 -5.34 -18.43 22.40
C SER A 248 -4.48 -18.42 23.66
N LYS A 249 -4.18 -17.25 24.22
CA LYS A 249 -3.44 -17.13 25.49
C LYS A 249 -4.19 -17.67 26.71
N LYS A 250 -5.53 -17.69 26.69
CA LYS A 250 -6.35 -18.21 27.77
C LYS A 250 -6.37 -19.74 27.80
N PHE A 251 -6.17 -20.39 26.64
CA PHE A 251 -6.08 -21.87 26.52
C PHE A 251 -4.74 -22.46 27.03
N TYR A 252 -3.69 -21.63 27.14
CA TYR A 252 -2.37 -22.08 27.62
C TYR A 252 -2.11 -21.78 29.12
N LYS A 253 -3.12 -21.34 29.87
CA LYS A 253 -3.03 -21.02 31.30
C LYS A 253 -3.86 -21.94 32.22
N ASN A 254 -4.23 -23.16 31.73
CA ASN A 254 -4.81 -24.22 32.57
C ASN A 254 -3.88 -25.41 32.57
#